data_5ca7d714dbb91f0e02fb753ee2e262fa
#
_entry.id   5ca7d714dbb91f0e02fb753ee2e262fa
#
_cell.length_a   1.000
_cell.length_b   1.000
_cell.length_c   1.000
_cell.angle_alpha   90.00
_cell.angle_beta   90.00
_cell.angle_gamma   90.00
#
_symmetry.space_group_name_H-M   'P 1'
#
loop_
_entity.id
_entity.type
_entity.pdbx_description
1 polymer ?
#
loop_
_entity_poly.entity_id
_entity_poly.type
_entity_poly.pdbx_seq_one_letter_code
_entity_poly.pdbx_strand_id
1 'polypeptide(L)'
;MRILIIGAGKVGSSVAGNLVSESNDITIVDTNKAKIAEIQSNYDLQGIVGDATSPSVLADAGAVDADMIIAVTANDETNLAVTLIAEQLFNVPSRIARVRNDELREYPALLSTSGFRATCLLYTSPSPR
;
A
#
# COMPACT_ATOMS: atom_id res chain seq x y z
N MET A 1 -10.51 0.51 -12.21
CA MET A 1 -9.92 1.20 -11.05
C MET A 1 -8.41 1.05 -11.09
N ARG A 2 -7.69 2.10 -10.86
CA ARG A 2 -6.22 2.05 -10.79
C ARG A 2 -5.77 1.95 -9.35
N ILE A 3 -5.07 0.87 -9.02
CA ILE A 3 -4.70 0.56 -7.65
C ILE A 3 -3.20 0.37 -7.55
N LEU A 4 -2.58 1.06 -6.59
CA LEU A 4 -1.19 0.85 -6.23
C LEU A 4 -1.12 -0.03 -4.99
N ILE A 5 -0.32 -1.07 -5.04
CA ILE A 5 -0.07 -1.93 -3.89
C ILE A 5 1.40 -1.78 -3.51
N ILE A 6 1.66 -1.42 -2.26
CA ILE A 6 3.01 -1.23 -1.75
C ILE A 6 3.35 -2.41 -0.86
N GLY A 7 4.29 -3.21 -1.33
CA GLY A 7 4.69 -4.45 -0.66
C GLY A 7 4.27 -5.67 -1.46
N ALA A 8 5.25 -6.46 -1.91
CA ALA A 8 5.03 -7.66 -2.70
C ALA A 8 5.25 -8.95 -1.90
N GLY A 9 5.09 -8.85 -0.59
CA GLY A 9 5.16 -10.01 0.28
C GLY A 9 3.87 -10.81 0.23
N LYS A 10 3.67 -11.64 1.26
CA LYS A 10 2.53 -12.55 1.30
C LYS A 10 1.18 -11.82 1.21
N VAL A 11 1.02 -10.76 2.00
CA VAL A 11 -0.23 -10.01 2.02
C VAL A 11 -0.45 -9.26 0.71
N GLY A 12 0.57 -8.55 0.23
CA GLY A 12 0.48 -7.79 -1.01
C GLY A 12 0.17 -8.69 -2.20
N SER A 13 0.80 -9.86 -2.28
CA SER A 13 0.56 -10.82 -3.35
C SER A 13 -0.87 -11.36 -3.31
N SER A 14 -1.38 -11.64 -2.12
CA SER A 14 -2.74 -12.11 -1.94
C SER A 14 -3.76 -11.06 -2.35
N VAL A 15 -3.55 -9.82 -1.93
CA VAL A 15 -4.42 -8.70 -2.29
C VAL A 15 -4.41 -8.49 -3.81
N ALA A 16 -3.22 -8.50 -4.42
CA ALA A 16 -3.10 -8.33 -5.86
C ALA A 16 -3.85 -9.42 -6.62
N GLY A 17 -3.71 -10.67 -6.19
CA GLY A 17 -4.39 -11.79 -6.83
C GLY A 17 -5.90 -11.65 -6.79
N ASN A 18 -6.44 -11.15 -5.68
CA ASN A 18 -7.87 -10.95 -5.55
C ASN A 18 -8.37 -9.79 -6.42
N LEU A 19 -7.61 -8.72 -6.51
CA LEU A 19 -8.05 -7.51 -7.22
C LEU A 19 -7.85 -7.61 -8.73
N VAL A 20 -6.84 -8.32 -9.18
CA VAL A 20 -6.55 -8.43 -10.61
C VAL A 20 -7.68 -9.13 -11.37
N SER A 21 -8.38 -10.04 -10.71
CA SER A 21 -9.50 -10.76 -11.32
C SER A 21 -10.75 -9.90 -11.49
N GLU A 22 -10.75 -8.68 -10.95
CA GLU A 22 -11.90 -7.77 -11.01
C GLU A 22 -11.71 -6.65 -12.02
N SER A 23 -10.87 -6.85 -13.00
CA SER A 23 -10.60 -5.89 -14.08
C SER A 23 -10.01 -4.56 -13.58
N ASN A 24 -9.17 -4.63 -12.57
CA ASN A 24 -8.44 -3.47 -12.06
C ASN A 24 -7.06 -3.37 -12.68
N ASP A 25 -6.57 -2.15 -12.87
CA ASP A 25 -5.18 -1.90 -13.26
C ASP A 25 -4.34 -1.85 -12.00
N ILE A 26 -3.51 -2.87 -11.80
CA ILE A 26 -2.71 -3.01 -10.60
C ILE A 26 -1.25 -2.68 -10.91
N THR A 27 -0.65 -1.84 -10.06
CA THR A 27 0.80 -1.63 -10.03
C THR A 27 1.27 -1.97 -8.64
N ILE A 28 2.28 -2.83 -8.54
CA ILE A 28 2.83 -3.23 -7.24
C ILE A 28 4.27 -2.71 -7.13
N VAL A 29 4.61 -2.18 -5.95
CA VAL A 29 5.92 -1.59 -5.68
C VAL A 29 6.57 -2.33 -4.52
N ASP A 30 7.82 -2.71 -4.68
CA ASP A 30 8.61 -3.32 -3.62
C ASP A 30 10.08 -3.06 -3.88
N THR A 31 10.90 -3.02 -2.84
CA THR A 31 12.34 -2.88 -2.99
C THR A 31 13.00 -4.16 -3.46
N ASN A 32 12.35 -5.29 -3.32
CA ASN A 32 12.90 -6.60 -3.64
C ASN A 32 12.55 -6.98 -5.08
N LYS A 33 13.57 -6.96 -5.94
CA LYS A 33 13.42 -7.28 -7.36
C LYS A 33 12.88 -8.68 -7.59
N ALA A 34 13.31 -9.65 -6.81
CA ALA A 34 12.88 -11.04 -6.97
C ALA A 34 11.39 -11.21 -6.68
N LYS A 35 10.88 -10.51 -5.65
CA LYS A 35 9.46 -10.57 -5.32
C LYS A 35 8.60 -9.93 -6.42
N ILE A 36 9.07 -8.84 -7.00
CA ILE A 36 8.37 -8.20 -8.11
C ILE A 36 8.32 -9.14 -9.32
N ALA A 37 9.45 -9.75 -9.66
CA ALA A 37 9.50 -10.68 -10.79
C ALA A 37 8.56 -11.88 -10.58
N GLU A 38 8.52 -12.40 -9.36
CA GLU A 38 7.65 -13.53 -9.03
C GLU A 38 6.19 -13.18 -9.21
N ILE A 39 5.75 -12.04 -8.68
CA ILE A 39 4.34 -11.69 -8.75
C ILE A 39 3.93 -11.36 -10.19
N GLN A 40 4.83 -10.77 -10.98
CA GLN A 40 4.56 -10.49 -12.40
C GLN A 40 4.46 -11.76 -13.23
N SER A 41 5.10 -12.84 -12.80
CA SER A 41 4.99 -14.12 -13.51
C SER A 41 3.66 -14.81 -13.23
N ASN A 42 2.98 -14.45 -12.16
CA ASN A 42 1.72 -15.08 -11.76
C ASN A 42 0.49 -14.29 -12.14
N TYR A 43 0.60 -12.98 -12.28
CA TYR A 43 -0.54 -12.09 -12.54
C TYR A 43 -0.21 -11.04 -13.59
N ASP A 44 -1.23 -10.62 -14.32
CA ASP A 44 -1.10 -9.55 -15.29
C ASP A 44 -1.19 -8.19 -14.57
N LEU A 45 -0.05 -7.71 -14.12
CA LEU A 45 0.07 -6.43 -13.43
C LEU A 45 1.44 -5.81 -13.70
N GLN A 46 1.56 -4.53 -13.36
CA GLN A 46 2.84 -3.82 -13.49
C GLN A 46 3.61 -3.89 -12.18
N GLY A 47 4.92 -3.99 -12.28
CA GLY A 47 5.79 -4.02 -11.12
C GLY A 47 6.85 -2.95 -11.18
N ILE A 48 7.08 -2.28 -10.06
CA ILE A 48 8.12 -1.26 -9.91
C ILE A 48 9.03 -1.67 -8.76
N VAL A 49 10.32 -1.71 -9.02
CA VAL A 49 11.32 -1.97 -7.98
C VAL A 49 11.80 -0.63 -7.45
N GLY A 50 11.51 -0.34 -6.19
CA GLY A 50 11.92 0.91 -5.58
C GLY A 50 11.34 1.08 -4.19
N ASP A 51 11.78 2.15 -3.53
CA ASP A 51 11.33 2.51 -2.19
C ASP A 51 10.13 3.45 -2.32
N ALA A 52 8.96 2.98 -1.91
CA ALA A 52 7.72 3.74 -2.04
C ALA A 52 7.64 4.98 -1.13
N THR A 53 8.56 5.13 -0.18
CA THR A 53 8.64 6.37 0.60
C THR A 53 9.33 7.48 -0.20
N SER A 54 9.84 7.16 -1.38
CA SER A 54 10.38 8.16 -2.30
C SER A 54 9.26 8.65 -3.22
N PRO A 55 8.91 9.94 -3.20
CA PRO A 55 7.83 10.45 -4.06
C PRO A 55 8.04 10.18 -5.55
N SER A 56 9.30 10.18 -6.01
CA SER A 56 9.57 9.89 -7.43
C SER A 56 9.19 8.46 -7.81
N VAL A 57 9.37 7.51 -6.90
CA VAL A 57 8.97 6.12 -7.13
C VAL A 57 7.44 6.01 -7.24
N LEU A 58 6.72 6.70 -6.37
CA LEU A 58 5.26 6.72 -6.43
C LEU A 58 4.77 7.40 -7.71
N ALA A 59 5.43 8.47 -8.12
CA ALA A 59 5.10 9.14 -9.38
C ALA A 59 5.29 8.18 -10.57
N ASP A 60 6.40 7.46 -10.59
CA ASP A 60 6.68 6.48 -11.66
C ASP A 60 5.66 5.34 -11.66
N ALA A 61 5.12 5.01 -10.51
CA ALA A 61 4.11 3.96 -10.37
C ALA A 61 2.71 4.43 -10.76
N GLY A 62 2.54 5.72 -11.05
CA GLY A 62 1.26 6.25 -11.49
C GLY A 62 0.38 6.77 -10.37
N ALA A 63 0.96 7.23 -9.26
CA ALA A 63 0.18 7.71 -8.11
C ALA A 63 -0.74 8.88 -8.47
N VAL A 64 -0.36 9.72 -9.42
CA VAL A 64 -1.17 10.86 -9.86
C VAL A 64 -2.56 10.41 -10.32
N ASP A 65 -2.63 9.27 -10.99
CA ASP A 65 -3.88 8.75 -11.56
C ASP A 65 -4.48 7.62 -10.73
N ALA A 66 -3.89 7.28 -9.58
CA ALA A 66 -4.38 6.17 -8.78
C ALA A 66 -5.69 6.51 -8.07
N ASP A 67 -6.58 5.55 -8.06
CA ASP A 67 -7.85 5.65 -7.31
C ASP A 67 -7.68 5.19 -5.88
N MET A 68 -6.74 4.28 -5.65
CA MET A 68 -6.52 3.68 -4.34
C MET A 68 -5.06 3.29 -4.17
N ILE A 69 -4.54 3.43 -2.96
CA ILE A 69 -3.24 2.90 -2.59
C ILE A 69 -3.39 2.00 -1.37
N ILE A 70 -2.75 0.85 -1.42
CA ILE A 70 -2.80 -0.17 -0.36
C ILE A 70 -1.37 -0.45 0.09
N ALA A 71 -1.01 0.02 1.28
CA ALA A 71 0.33 -0.13 1.81
C ALA A 71 0.35 -1.29 2.82
N VAL A 72 0.98 -2.39 2.43
CA VAL A 72 0.97 -3.65 3.19
C VAL A 72 2.37 -4.26 3.33
N THR A 73 3.37 -3.40 3.51
CA THR A 73 4.73 -3.87 3.80
C THR A 73 4.79 -4.43 5.22
N ALA A 74 5.91 -5.02 5.58
CA ALA A 74 6.12 -5.54 6.94
C ALA A 74 6.34 -4.43 7.97
N ASN A 75 6.46 -3.19 7.53
CA ASN A 75 6.83 -2.05 8.39
C ASN A 75 5.66 -1.07 8.49
N ASP A 76 5.09 -0.91 9.69
CA ASP A 76 3.94 -0.03 9.91
C ASP A 76 4.26 1.43 9.58
N GLU A 77 5.46 1.89 9.95
CA GLU A 77 5.88 3.27 9.71
C GLU A 77 5.94 3.56 8.22
N THR A 78 6.45 2.62 7.44
CA THR A 78 6.48 2.74 5.98
C THR A 78 5.07 2.81 5.43
N ASN A 79 4.19 1.94 5.92
CA ASN A 79 2.81 1.92 5.44
C ASN A 79 2.10 3.25 5.70
N LEU A 80 2.29 3.82 6.88
CA LEU A 80 1.70 5.11 7.21
C LEU A 80 2.34 6.25 6.41
N ALA A 81 3.66 6.24 6.27
CA ALA A 81 4.36 7.27 5.50
C ALA A 81 3.92 7.28 4.04
N VAL A 82 3.77 6.12 3.44
CA VAL A 82 3.33 6.01 2.05
C VAL A 82 1.92 6.59 1.87
N THR A 83 1.01 6.28 2.77
CA THR A 83 -0.36 6.82 2.68
C THR A 83 -0.38 8.34 2.87
N LEU A 84 0.48 8.86 3.75
CA LEU A 84 0.60 10.30 3.94
C LEU A 84 1.11 10.98 2.67
N ILE A 85 2.14 10.44 2.05
CA ILE A 85 2.70 10.98 0.81
C ILE A 85 1.65 10.91 -0.31
N ALA A 86 0.94 9.80 -0.40
CA ALA A 86 -0.09 9.62 -1.42
C ALA A 86 -1.19 10.66 -1.28
N GLU A 87 -1.58 10.98 -0.06
CA GLU A 87 -2.61 11.98 0.18
C GLU A 87 -2.09 13.40 -0.10
N GLN A 88 -0.94 13.75 0.47
CA GLN A 88 -0.44 15.12 0.42
C GLN A 88 0.12 15.53 -0.94
N LEU A 89 0.78 14.62 -1.64
CA LEU A 89 1.45 14.95 -2.90
C LEU A 89 0.68 14.52 -4.14
N PHE A 90 -0.15 13.48 -4.03
CA PHE A 90 -0.79 12.90 -5.20
C PHE A 90 -2.32 12.90 -5.11
N ASN A 91 -2.88 13.29 -3.98
CA ASN A 91 -4.33 13.36 -3.78
C ASN A 91 -5.04 12.03 -4.08
N VAL A 92 -4.42 10.90 -3.75
CA VAL A 92 -5.05 9.61 -3.95
C VAL A 92 -6.27 9.52 -3.02
N PRO A 93 -7.47 9.32 -3.56
CA PRO A 93 -8.69 9.45 -2.77
C PRO A 93 -8.92 8.35 -1.74
N SER A 94 -8.48 7.13 -2.02
CA SER A 94 -8.65 6.00 -1.09
C SER A 94 -7.30 5.47 -0.66
N ARG A 95 -7.09 5.35 0.64
CA ARG A 95 -5.81 4.92 1.19
C ARG A 95 -6.03 3.90 2.27
N ILE A 96 -5.34 2.77 2.17
CA ILE A 96 -5.39 1.70 3.15
C ILE A 96 -3.97 1.42 3.63
N ALA A 97 -3.78 1.40 4.93
CA ALA A 97 -2.49 1.07 5.53
C ALA A 97 -2.66 -0.09 6.52
N ARG A 98 -1.80 -1.08 6.39
CA ARG A 98 -1.72 -2.17 7.35
C ARG A 98 -0.93 -1.70 8.57
N VAL A 99 -1.54 -1.80 9.74
CA VAL A 99 -0.91 -1.43 11.00
C VAL A 99 -1.04 -2.60 11.97
N ARG A 100 0.10 -3.18 12.34
CA ARG A 100 0.15 -4.33 13.26
C ARG A 100 0.57 -3.96 14.66
N ASN A 101 1.12 -2.75 14.83
CA ASN A 101 1.59 -2.30 16.14
C ASN A 101 0.40 -1.96 17.02
N ASP A 102 0.19 -2.74 18.08
CA ASP A 102 -0.94 -2.57 18.97
C ASP A 102 -0.92 -1.21 19.68
N GLU A 103 0.26 -0.69 19.99
CA GLU A 103 0.37 0.61 20.62
C GLU A 103 -0.16 1.72 19.73
N LEU A 104 0.15 1.67 18.42
CA LEU A 104 -0.36 2.68 17.51
C LEU A 104 -1.88 2.64 17.43
N ARG A 105 -2.46 1.45 17.49
CA ARG A 105 -3.91 1.31 17.43
C ARG A 105 -4.60 1.80 18.70
N GLU A 106 -3.88 1.86 19.82
CA GLU A 106 -4.40 2.38 21.08
C GLU A 106 -4.49 3.90 21.09
N TYR A 107 -3.89 4.58 20.12
CA TYR A 107 -3.88 6.03 20.07
C TYR A 107 -4.57 6.52 18.79
N PRO A 108 -5.89 6.34 18.68
CA PRO A 108 -6.60 6.73 17.46
C PRO A 108 -6.49 8.22 17.15
N ALA A 109 -6.27 9.06 18.17
CA ALA A 109 -6.09 10.49 17.95
C ALA A 109 -4.85 10.78 17.08
N LEU A 110 -3.79 10.00 17.22
CA LEU A 110 -2.60 10.14 16.39
C LEU A 110 -2.93 9.82 14.92
N LEU A 111 -3.71 8.78 14.72
CA LEU A 111 -4.05 8.30 13.38
C LEU A 111 -5.15 9.14 12.73
N SER A 112 -5.81 10.01 13.48
CA SER A 112 -6.85 10.89 12.96
C SER A 112 -6.35 12.30 12.64
N THR A 113 -5.03 12.53 12.69
CA THR A 113 -4.47 13.82 12.27
C THR A 113 -4.69 14.02 10.78
N SER A 114 -4.52 15.27 10.29
CA SER A 114 -4.91 15.58 8.92
C SER A 114 -4.28 14.68 7.86
N GLY A 115 -3.03 14.23 8.08
CA GLY A 115 -2.34 13.36 7.14
C GLY A 115 -2.88 11.94 7.07
N PHE A 116 -3.54 11.48 8.12
CA PHE A 116 -4.03 10.10 8.20
C PHE A 116 -5.54 10.01 8.25
N ARG A 117 -6.23 11.12 8.29
CA ARG A 117 -7.66 11.18 8.58
C ARG A 117 -8.52 10.27 7.71
N ALA A 118 -8.23 10.23 6.43
CA ALA A 118 -9.01 9.43 5.50
C ALA A 118 -8.38 8.07 5.20
N THR A 119 -7.37 7.67 5.97
CA THR A 119 -6.71 6.39 5.77
C THR A 119 -7.49 5.29 6.48
N CYS A 120 -7.81 4.24 5.74
CA CYS A 120 -8.41 3.05 6.32
C CYS A 120 -7.29 2.16 6.86
N LEU A 121 -7.36 1.81 8.13
CA LEU A 121 -6.34 0.98 8.75
C LEU A 121 -6.73 -0.48 8.67
N LEU A 122 -5.81 -1.31 8.20
CA LEU A 122 -6.01 -2.74 8.11
C LEU A 122 -5.28 -3.41 9.27
N TYR A 123 -6.04 -3.94 10.20
CA TYR A 123 -5.49 -4.64 11.35
C TYR A 123 -5.37 -6.13 11.04
N THR A 124 -4.16 -6.65 11.24
CA THR A 124 -3.91 -8.07 11.01
C THR A 124 -3.45 -8.75 12.29
N SER A 125 -3.93 -8.28 13.42
CA SER A 125 -3.54 -8.86 14.70
C SER A 125 -3.97 -10.32 14.75
N PRO A 126 -3.05 -11.23 14.99
CA PRO A 126 -3.39 -12.65 15.09
C PRO A 126 -3.96 -13.02 16.43
N SER A 127 -3.94 -12.12 17.38
CA SER A 127 -4.22 -12.43 18.76
C SER A 127 -5.63 -12.01 19.13
N PRO A 128 -6.58 -12.90 19.10
CA PRO A 128 -7.89 -12.58 19.64
C PRO A 128 -7.76 -12.38 21.15
N ARG A 129 -8.55 -11.56 21.65
CA ARG A 129 -8.54 -11.32 23.09
C ARG A 129 -9.62 -12.07 23.76
#